data_8775519f5b3965e0849fd16b0a44034f
#
_entry.id   8775519f5b3965e0849fd16b0a44034f
#
_cell.length_a   1.000
_cell.length_b   1.000
_cell.length_c   1.000
_cell.angle_alpha   90.00
_cell.angle_beta   90.00
_cell.angle_gamma   90.00
#
_symmetry.space_group_name_H-M   'P 1'
#
loop_
_entity.id
_entity.type
_entity.pdbx_description
1 polymer ?
#
loop_
_entity_poly.entity_id
_entity_poly.type
_entity_poly.pdbx_seq_one_letter_code
_entity_poly.pdbx_strand_id
1 'polypeptide(L)'
;MHGWNRLTAFLLFVVAIPAAADCSRGGTAPIADLRAGVVAENGSVTVDGIVTGVFLGRNRLGGFYLQDDRQPPSGLFVYAPRLGPGNLRPGQRVQVEGRFVRFHGRPQVSRIDTIRDCGYAGRAEPVAVRLPEDAGRLDALQGVKVRFPDALTVTGNYELGRYGSLRLSSGGRLLRTGAPGSGANAHADRQIVLDDGSYRAEPDPIPYLDAQGTRRLGDTVQGLTGILTHAFGAHRLHPTREPSFIAANPRPEPPPAAPAPLRVSTLNVENYFLTLGQRGARSQAELQRQRGKLAAVVRGLDADVLALTEVENRREALTDLVRQINRGLPQGQRYAAVAHPDSGTDAIQVALLYRPERLDLVMTAADVDPVHNRAPVLGWFRASAGGPLLGVAAVHFKAKVGCPDTGDIDRGQGCWNRLRTNQARSLLEWIDSLRRDGAPVVIAGDINAYAAEDPLDLLRAAGKTNLAGRDLRPSGRYTYVFHGEAGQLDYLLAAPAVAKRVTAAGVWHINADEPPFLGYSGRRPASGPWRSSDHDPVWVDLHWR
;
A
#
# COMPACT_ATOMS: atom_id res chain seq x y z
N MET A 1 -76.43 28.59 -42.40
CA MET A 1 -76.04 27.60 -43.40
C MET A 1 -74.89 26.78 -42.74
N HIS A 2 -75.25 25.61 -42.45
CA HIS A 2 -74.56 24.38 -42.08
C HIS A 2 -73.11 24.47 -41.48
N GLY A 3 -73.04 24.41 -40.14
CA GLY A 3 -71.85 24.13 -39.41
C GLY A 3 -71.81 22.65 -39.00
N TRP A 4 -70.71 21.96 -39.28
CA TRP A 4 -70.47 20.60 -38.82
C TRP A 4 -69.58 20.59 -37.58
N ASN A 5 -70.19 20.20 -36.45
CA ASN A 5 -69.47 19.83 -35.23
C ASN A 5 -68.78 18.47 -35.42
N ARG A 6 -67.46 18.41 -35.33
CA ARG A 6 -66.73 17.16 -35.17
C ARG A 6 -66.45 16.95 -33.68
N LEU A 7 -67.13 15.98 -33.06
CA LEU A 7 -66.77 15.41 -31.77
C LEU A 7 -65.51 14.53 -31.95
N THR A 8 -64.42 14.92 -31.33
CA THR A 8 -63.20 14.09 -31.19
C THR A 8 -63.31 13.28 -29.90
N ALA A 9 -63.53 11.97 -30.03
CA ALA A 9 -63.54 11.05 -28.91
C ALA A 9 -62.06 10.78 -28.48
N PHE A 10 -61.68 11.17 -27.27
CA PHE A 10 -60.45 10.76 -26.64
C PHE A 10 -60.61 9.35 -26.09
N LEU A 11 -59.95 8.35 -26.72
CA LEU A 11 -59.76 7.04 -26.12
C LEU A 11 -58.68 7.13 -25.06
N LEU A 12 -59.06 7.04 -23.79
CA LEU A 12 -58.15 6.80 -22.69
C LEU A 12 -57.63 5.35 -22.78
N PHE A 13 -56.39 5.18 -23.20
CA PHE A 13 -55.67 3.93 -23.03
C PHE A 13 -55.30 3.79 -21.55
N VAL A 14 -56.07 3.00 -20.82
CA VAL A 14 -55.68 2.52 -19.50
C VAL A 14 -54.59 1.46 -19.70
N VAL A 15 -53.32 1.86 -19.54
CA VAL A 15 -52.24 0.89 -19.45
C VAL A 15 -52.44 0.12 -18.13
N ALA A 16 -52.91 -1.11 -18.23
CA ALA A 16 -52.98 -2.02 -17.12
C ALA A 16 -51.53 -2.31 -16.68
N ILE A 17 -51.12 -1.73 -15.54
CA ILE A 17 -49.91 -2.14 -14.84
C ILE A 17 -50.19 -3.57 -14.39
N PRO A 18 -49.36 -4.58 -14.76
CA PRO A 18 -49.56 -5.93 -14.28
C PRO A 18 -49.50 -5.90 -12.75
N ALA A 19 -50.50 -6.42 -12.08
CA ALA A 19 -50.54 -6.55 -10.63
C ALA A 19 -49.29 -7.32 -10.21
N ALA A 20 -48.52 -6.76 -9.25
CA ALA A 20 -47.41 -7.47 -8.64
C ALA A 20 -47.92 -8.81 -8.13
N ALA A 21 -47.23 -9.92 -8.45
CA ALA A 21 -47.60 -11.23 -7.98
C ALA A 21 -47.59 -11.21 -6.44
N ASP A 22 -48.70 -11.62 -5.82
CA ASP A 22 -48.81 -11.70 -4.38
C ASP A 22 -47.85 -12.78 -3.87
N CYS A 23 -46.66 -12.36 -3.40
CA CYS A 23 -45.71 -13.22 -2.74
C CYS A 23 -46.18 -13.42 -1.30
N SER A 24 -47.21 -14.26 -1.14
CA SER A 24 -47.66 -14.66 0.20
C SER A 24 -46.49 -15.24 0.99
N ARG A 25 -46.26 -14.77 2.20
CA ARG A 25 -45.13 -15.18 3.08
C ARG A 25 -45.22 -16.66 3.57
N GLY A 26 -46.19 -17.44 3.08
CA GLY A 26 -46.38 -18.83 3.43
C GLY A 26 -45.23 -19.70 2.91
N GLY A 27 -44.51 -20.39 3.82
CA GLY A 27 -43.49 -21.37 3.48
C GLY A 27 -42.08 -20.83 3.21
N THR A 28 -41.81 -19.55 3.48
CA THR A 28 -40.45 -18.97 3.33
C THR A 28 -39.62 -19.12 4.58
N ALA A 29 -38.35 -19.57 4.41
CA ALA A 29 -37.38 -19.61 5.50
C ALA A 29 -36.82 -18.20 5.77
N PRO A 30 -36.82 -17.73 7.02
CA PRO A 30 -36.22 -16.46 7.38
C PRO A 30 -34.71 -16.45 7.07
N ILE A 31 -34.18 -15.37 6.49
CA ILE A 31 -32.75 -15.24 6.20
C ILE A 31 -31.90 -15.40 7.47
N ALA A 32 -32.40 -14.91 8.60
CA ALA A 32 -31.74 -15.05 9.91
C ALA A 32 -31.54 -16.52 10.32
N ASP A 33 -32.52 -17.41 10.03
CA ASP A 33 -32.46 -18.82 10.39
C ASP A 33 -31.46 -19.59 9.55
N LEU A 34 -31.31 -19.24 8.25
CA LEU A 34 -30.24 -19.80 7.40
C LEU A 34 -28.86 -19.39 7.94
N ARG A 35 -28.71 -18.15 8.37
CA ARG A 35 -27.46 -17.64 8.95
C ARG A 35 -27.13 -18.31 10.28
N ALA A 36 -28.12 -18.46 11.14
CA ALA A 36 -27.97 -19.11 12.45
C ALA A 36 -27.74 -20.63 12.37
N GLY A 37 -27.93 -21.26 11.19
CA GLY A 37 -27.79 -22.71 11.03
C GLY A 37 -29.00 -23.51 11.51
N VAL A 38 -30.16 -22.86 11.69
CA VAL A 38 -31.43 -23.53 12.04
C VAL A 38 -31.94 -24.36 10.87
N VAL A 39 -31.68 -23.90 9.64
CA VAL A 39 -32.06 -24.60 8.42
C VAL A 39 -30.95 -25.57 8.00
N ALA A 40 -31.30 -26.81 7.70
CA ALA A 40 -30.35 -27.84 7.28
C ALA A 40 -29.69 -27.49 5.93
N GLU A 41 -28.39 -27.67 5.84
CA GLU A 41 -27.64 -27.48 4.60
C GLU A 41 -28.02 -28.52 3.53
N ASN A 42 -27.86 -28.15 2.27
CA ASN A 42 -28.16 -28.94 1.10
C ASN A 42 -29.68 -29.26 0.89
N GLY A 43 -30.56 -28.67 1.69
CA GLY A 43 -32.01 -28.69 1.49
C GLY A 43 -32.50 -27.68 0.48
N SER A 44 -33.69 -27.92 -0.12
CA SER A 44 -34.43 -26.91 -0.87
C SER A 44 -35.01 -25.88 0.10
N VAL A 45 -34.88 -24.61 -0.22
CA VAL A 45 -35.42 -23.49 0.56
C VAL A 45 -36.07 -22.46 -0.34
N THR A 46 -37.10 -21.84 0.18
CA THR A 46 -37.66 -20.61 -0.40
C THR A 46 -37.34 -19.46 0.54
N VAL A 47 -36.72 -18.41 0.02
CA VAL A 47 -36.38 -17.18 0.76
C VAL A 47 -37.05 -15.96 0.12
N ASP A 48 -37.37 -14.97 0.91
CA ASP A 48 -37.97 -13.72 0.49
C ASP A 48 -37.13 -12.53 0.99
N GLY A 49 -36.93 -11.53 0.15
CA GLY A 49 -36.18 -10.34 0.54
C GLY A 49 -36.11 -9.26 -0.53
N ILE A 50 -35.57 -8.11 -0.13
CA ILE A 50 -35.31 -6.98 -1.01
C ILE A 50 -33.91 -7.12 -1.61
N VAL A 51 -33.79 -6.97 -2.92
CA VAL A 51 -32.50 -6.92 -3.63
C VAL A 51 -31.75 -5.66 -3.21
N THR A 52 -30.57 -5.82 -2.62
CA THR A 52 -29.75 -4.71 -2.09
C THR A 52 -28.50 -4.45 -2.93
N GLY A 53 -27.95 -5.48 -3.60
CA GLY A 53 -26.78 -5.38 -4.46
C GLY A 53 -26.84 -6.42 -5.57
N VAL A 54 -26.52 -6.02 -6.79
CA VAL A 54 -26.55 -6.90 -7.98
C VAL A 54 -25.14 -6.97 -8.57
N PHE A 55 -24.55 -8.19 -8.58
CA PHE A 55 -23.21 -8.48 -9.07
C PHE A 55 -23.26 -9.59 -10.12
N LEU A 56 -24.20 -9.46 -11.05
CA LEU A 56 -24.44 -10.35 -12.19
C LEU A 56 -23.54 -9.96 -13.37
N GLY A 57 -23.36 -10.90 -14.28
CA GLY A 57 -22.60 -10.70 -15.51
C GLY A 57 -21.20 -11.30 -15.46
N ARG A 58 -20.51 -11.19 -16.59
CA ARG A 58 -19.20 -11.80 -16.78
C ARG A 58 -18.16 -11.16 -15.85
N ASN A 59 -17.39 -12.00 -15.16
CA ASN A 59 -16.35 -11.58 -14.22
C ASN A 59 -16.82 -10.84 -12.95
N ARG A 60 -18.14 -10.85 -12.67
CA ARG A 60 -18.70 -10.41 -11.39
C ARG A 60 -18.87 -11.60 -10.44
N LEU A 61 -19.41 -11.37 -9.24
CA LEU A 61 -19.65 -12.43 -8.24
C LEU A 61 -20.63 -13.52 -8.70
N GLY A 62 -21.34 -13.29 -9.82
CA GLY A 62 -22.31 -14.23 -10.38
C GLY A 62 -23.60 -14.35 -9.58
N GLY A 63 -24.01 -13.31 -8.87
CA GLY A 63 -25.19 -13.33 -8.03
C GLY A 63 -25.66 -11.96 -7.55
N PHE A 64 -26.51 -11.98 -6.56
CA PHE A 64 -27.07 -10.76 -5.96
C PHE A 64 -27.29 -10.98 -4.45
N TYR A 65 -27.48 -9.89 -3.73
CA TYR A 65 -27.76 -9.93 -2.28
C TYR A 65 -29.21 -9.59 -2.01
N LEU A 66 -29.82 -10.39 -1.12
CA LEU A 66 -31.12 -10.14 -0.51
C LEU A 66 -30.95 -9.69 0.92
N GLN A 67 -31.85 -8.85 1.38
CA GLN A 67 -31.95 -8.41 2.75
C GLN A 67 -33.41 -8.49 3.19
N ASP A 68 -33.65 -9.00 4.39
CA ASP A 68 -34.98 -8.94 5.00
C ASP A 68 -35.29 -7.54 5.57
N ASP A 69 -36.52 -7.33 6.02
CA ASP A 69 -37.01 -6.08 6.60
C ASP A 69 -37.01 -6.09 8.12
N ARG A 70 -36.30 -7.02 8.76
CA ARG A 70 -36.14 -7.11 10.22
C ARG A 70 -35.20 -6.03 10.76
N GLN A 71 -35.22 -5.85 12.07
CA GLN A 71 -34.33 -4.94 12.78
C GLN A 71 -33.60 -5.68 13.91
N PRO A 72 -32.28 -5.89 13.83
CA PRO A 72 -31.39 -5.58 12.69
C PRO A 72 -31.65 -6.48 11.47
N PRO A 73 -31.40 -5.99 10.25
CA PRO A 73 -31.64 -6.76 9.05
C PRO A 73 -30.63 -7.90 8.88
N SER A 74 -31.06 -8.98 8.23
CA SER A 74 -30.21 -10.08 7.83
C SER A 74 -30.02 -10.11 6.31
N GLY A 75 -28.78 -10.35 5.86
CA GLY A 75 -28.43 -10.40 4.44
C GLY A 75 -28.02 -11.80 3.98
N LEU A 76 -28.30 -12.12 2.73
CA LEU A 76 -28.02 -13.41 2.12
C LEU A 76 -27.55 -13.24 0.67
N PHE A 77 -26.52 -13.99 0.27
CA PHE A 77 -26.10 -14.06 -1.13
C PHE A 77 -26.88 -15.12 -1.89
N VAL A 78 -27.33 -14.78 -3.08
CA VAL A 78 -27.98 -15.68 -4.05
C VAL A 78 -27.04 -15.86 -5.23
N TYR A 79 -26.49 -17.05 -5.40
CA TYR A 79 -25.62 -17.38 -6.51
C TYR A 79 -26.44 -17.83 -7.73
N ALA A 80 -26.52 -16.98 -8.73
CA ALA A 80 -27.33 -17.16 -9.93
C ALA A 80 -26.54 -16.80 -11.21
N PRO A 81 -25.45 -17.54 -11.54
CA PRO A 81 -24.51 -17.15 -12.61
C PRO A 81 -25.11 -17.18 -14.02
N ARG A 82 -26.24 -17.85 -14.19
CA ARG A 82 -26.99 -17.92 -15.46
C ARG A 82 -27.94 -16.75 -15.64
N LEU A 83 -28.20 -15.99 -14.57
CA LEU A 83 -29.07 -14.81 -14.65
C LEU A 83 -28.30 -13.64 -15.32
N GLY A 84 -28.87 -13.11 -16.37
CA GLY A 84 -28.27 -11.98 -17.09
C GLY A 84 -28.31 -10.67 -16.29
N PRO A 85 -27.36 -9.76 -16.52
CA PRO A 85 -27.44 -8.41 -15.99
C PRO A 85 -28.71 -7.71 -16.52
N GLY A 86 -29.36 -6.93 -15.65
CA GLY A 86 -30.61 -6.21 -15.99
C GLY A 86 -31.91 -6.94 -15.61
N ASN A 87 -31.87 -8.23 -15.29
CA ASN A 87 -33.05 -8.97 -14.83
C ASN A 87 -33.50 -8.61 -13.41
N LEU A 88 -32.60 -8.03 -12.62
CA LEU A 88 -32.86 -7.60 -11.25
C LEU A 88 -32.32 -6.19 -11.02
N ARG A 89 -32.98 -5.46 -10.13
CA ARG A 89 -32.55 -4.12 -9.70
C ARG A 89 -32.69 -3.92 -8.18
N PRO A 90 -31.81 -3.14 -7.57
CA PRO A 90 -31.92 -2.82 -6.14
C PRO A 90 -33.28 -2.17 -5.81
N GLY A 91 -33.91 -2.63 -4.73
CA GLY A 91 -35.24 -2.22 -4.28
C GLY A 91 -36.37 -3.14 -4.74
N GLN A 92 -36.11 -4.07 -5.62
CA GLN A 92 -37.06 -5.10 -6.03
C GLN A 92 -37.19 -6.16 -4.94
N ARG A 93 -38.40 -6.51 -4.56
CA ARG A 93 -38.68 -7.65 -3.68
C ARG A 93 -38.80 -8.91 -4.52
N VAL A 94 -38.11 -9.97 -4.13
CA VAL A 94 -38.16 -11.26 -4.84
C VAL A 94 -38.30 -12.39 -3.87
N GLN A 95 -38.98 -13.47 -4.31
CA GLN A 95 -38.97 -14.77 -3.67
C GLN A 95 -38.10 -15.69 -4.50
N VAL A 96 -37.14 -16.35 -3.85
CA VAL A 96 -36.14 -17.23 -4.49
C VAL A 96 -36.27 -18.62 -3.95
N GLU A 97 -36.45 -19.60 -4.81
CA GLU A 97 -36.39 -21.02 -4.49
C GLU A 97 -35.09 -21.62 -5.04
N GLY A 98 -34.40 -22.40 -4.22
CA GLY A 98 -33.14 -23.02 -4.58
C GLY A 98 -32.55 -23.82 -3.44
N ARG A 99 -31.28 -24.23 -3.58
CA ARG A 99 -30.59 -25.04 -2.58
C ARG A 99 -29.80 -24.15 -1.62
N PHE A 100 -30.03 -24.31 -0.33
CA PHE A 100 -29.21 -23.68 0.73
C PHE A 100 -27.87 -24.40 0.88
N VAL A 101 -26.76 -23.67 0.86
CA VAL A 101 -25.41 -24.20 1.07
C VAL A 101 -24.57 -23.21 1.87
N ARG A 102 -23.46 -23.69 2.46
CA ARG A 102 -22.39 -22.83 2.96
C ARG A 102 -21.18 -22.93 2.03
N PHE A 103 -20.87 -21.84 1.37
CA PHE A 103 -19.70 -21.75 0.49
C PHE A 103 -18.58 -21.01 1.19
N HIS A 104 -17.47 -21.70 1.48
CA HIS A 104 -16.40 -21.19 2.36
C HIS A 104 -16.94 -20.62 3.69
N GLY A 105 -17.85 -21.37 4.34
CA GLY A 105 -18.47 -20.98 5.61
C GLY A 105 -19.58 -19.92 5.50
N ARG A 106 -19.82 -19.32 4.33
CA ARG A 106 -20.82 -18.28 4.13
C ARG A 106 -22.14 -18.87 3.65
N PRO A 107 -23.28 -18.51 4.29
CA PRO A 107 -24.60 -18.95 3.85
C PRO A 107 -24.95 -18.35 2.49
N GLN A 108 -25.41 -19.18 1.57
CA GLN A 108 -25.92 -18.74 0.26
C GLN A 108 -27.01 -19.68 -0.27
N VAL A 109 -27.88 -19.16 -1.14
CA VAL A 109 -28.76 -19.96 -1.96
C VAL A 109 -28.13 -20.12 -3.33
N SER A 110 -28.07 -21.35 -3.82
CA SER A 110 -27.53 -21.71 -5.12
C SER A 110 -28.45 -22.70 -5.84
N ARG A 111 -28.13 -23.09 -7.09
CA ARG A 111 -28.97 -23.99 -7.89
C ARG A 111 -30.42 -23.49 -7.89
N ILE A 112 -30.58 -22.26 -8.35
CA ILE A 112 -31.85 -21.56 -8.32
C ILE A 112 -32.84 -22.26 -9.25
N ASP A 113 -33.98 -22.64 -8.69
CA ASP A 113 -35.10 -23.23 -9.42
C ASP A 113 -36.03 -22.13 -9.95
N THR A 114 -36.43 -21.17 -9.08
CA THR A 114 -37.28 -20.05 -9.45
C THR A 114 -36.85 -18.75 -8.80
N ILE A 115 -37.08 -17.64 -9.52
CA ILE A 115 -37.06 -16.28 -8.98
C ILE A 115 -38.37 -15.64 -9.36
N ARG A 116 -39.20 -15.32 -8.38
CA ARG A 116 -40.48 -14.64 -8.57
C ARG A 116 -40.34 -13.16 -8.22
N ASP A 117 -40.71 -12.28 -9.11
CA ASP A 117 -40.78 -10.84 -8.86
C ASP A 117 -42.02 -10.49 -8.06
N CYS A 118 -41.84 -9.89 -6.88
CA CYS A 118 -42.89 -9.45 -5.96
C CYS A 118 -43.13 -7.94 -6.05
N GLY A 119 -42.58 -7.28 -7.07
CA GLY A 119 -42.71 -5.84 -7.28
C GLY A 119 -41.62 -5.01 -6.59
N TYR A 120 -41.77 -3.71 -6.67
CA TYR A 120 -40.81 -2.76 -6.11
C TYR A 120 -41.23 -2.38 -4.66
N ALA A 121 -40.38 -2.74 -3.70
CA ALA A 121 -40.60 -2.48 -2.27
C ALA A 121 -39.86 -1.23 -1.74
N GLY A 122 -39.12 -0.53 -2.61
CA GLY A 122 -38.23 0.55 -2.21
C GLY A 122 -36.81 0.06 -1.89
N ARG A 123 -35.86 0.98 -1.93
CA ARG A 123 -34.45 0.65 -1.61
C ARG A 123 -34.30 0.51 -0.11
N ALA A 124 -33.72 -0.62 0.32
CA ALA A 124 -33.35 -0.80 1.72
C ALA A 124 -32.35 0.28 2.15
N GLU A 125 -32.65 0.92 3.29
CA GLU A 125 -31.74 1.89 3.89
C GLU A 125 -30.48 1.18 4.39
N PRO A 126 -29.27 1.75 4.15
CA PRO A 126 -28.04 1.15 4.60
C PRO A 126 -27.88 1.33 6.13
N VAL A 127 -27.44 0.28 6.80
CA VAL A 127 -27.05 0.35 8.22
C VAL A 127 -25.78 1.18 8.34
N ALA A 128 -25.80 2.19 9.20
CA ALA A 128 -24.60 2.99 9.49
C ALA A 128 -23.59 2.16 10.29
N VAL A 129 -22.32 2.21 9.89
CA VAL A 129 -21.19 1.52 10.53
C VAL A 129 -20.07 2.53 10.74
N ARG A 130 -19.60 2.67 11.98
CA ARG A 130 -18.46 3.50 12.36
C ARG A 130 -17.34 2.60 12.88
N LEU A 131 -16.13 2.81 12.39
CA LEU A 131 -14.95 2.10 12.86
C LEU A 131 -14.10 3.06 13.72
N PRO A 132 -13.57 2.56 14.84
CA PRO A 132 -13.56 1.16 15.34
C PRO A 132 -14.80 0.73 16.14
N GLU A 133 -15.70 1.63 16.49
CA GLU A 133 -16.79 1.41 17.47
C GLU A 133 -17.68 0.22 17.12
N ASP A 134 -18.00 0.05 15.84
CA ASP A 134 -18.86 -1.01 15.33
C ASP A 134 -18.11 -2.26 14.85
N ALA A 135 -16.78 -2.34 15.05
CA ALA A 135 -15.97 -3.45 14.52
C ALA A 135 -16.49 -4.84 14.98
N GLY A 136 -16.92 -4.95 16.25
CA GLY A 136 -17.49 -6.18 16.81
C GLY A 136 -18.83 -6.60 16.20
N ARG A 137 -19.49 -5.72 15.42
CA ARG A 137 -20.79 -6.01 14.78
C ARG A 137 -20.66 -6.45 13.32
N LEU A 138 -19.46 -6.34 12.71
CA LEU A 138 -19.28 -6.57 11.28
C LEU A 138 -19.68 -7.98 10.86
N ASP A 139 -19.40 -9.00 11.67
CA ASP A 139 -19.79 -10.39 11.37
C ASP A 139 -21.32 -10.55 11.31
N ALA A 140 -22.06 -9.90 12.20
CA ALA A 140 -23.51 -9.93 12.18
C ALA A 140 -24.12 -9.22 10.95
N LEU A 141 -23.41 -8.25 10.39
CA LEU A 141 -23.85 -7.46 9.23
C LEU A 141 -23.40 -8.03 7.87
N GLN A 142 -22.80 -9.21 7.81
CA GLN A 142 -22.44 -9.83 6.53
C GLN A 142 -23.66 -10.05 5.63
N GLY A 143 -23.58 -9.67 4.36
CA GLY A 143 -24.66 -9.70 3.38
C GLY A 143 -25.58 -8.49 3.44
N VAL A 144 -25.47 -7.65 4.47
CA VAL A 144 -26.30 -6.45 4.68
C VAL A 144 -25.70 -5.26 3.94
N LYS A 145 -26.57 -4.40 3.44
CA LYS A 145 -26.17 -3.11 2.87
C LYS A 145 -25.83 -2.15 4.02
N VAL A 146 -24.58 -1.69 4.01
CA VAL A 146 -24.06 -0.78 5.04
C VAL A 146 -23.56 0.53 4.43
N ARG A 147 -23.39 1.54 5.26
CA ARG A 147 -22.77 2.81 4.91
C ARG A 147 -21.76 3.20 5.99
N PHE A 148 -20.56 3.57 5.56
CA PHE A 148 -19.57 4.25 6.40
C PHE A 148 -19.78 5.75 6.26
N PRO A 149 -20.38 6.43 7.27
CA PRO A 149 -20.68 7.86 7.18
C PRO A 149 -19.42 8.72 7.25
N ASP A 150 -18.42 8.25 7.99
CA ASP A 150 -17.16 8.96 8.21
C ASP A 150 -16.18 8.71 7.04
N ALA A 151 -15.27 9.64 6.85
CA ALA A 151 -14.24 9.48 5.83
C ALA A 151 -13.29 8.33 6.18
N LEU A 152 -13.02 7.47 5.19
CA LEU A 152 -12.02 6.42 5.29
C LEU A 152 -10.79 6.79 4.44
N THR A 153 -9.61 6.48 4.96
CA THR A 153 -8.33 6.76 4.31
C THR A 153 -7.81 5.52 3.59
N VAL A 154 -7.34 5.68 2.37
CA VAL A 154 -6.65 4.61 1.62
C VAL A 154 -5.31 4.33 2.31
N THR A 155 -5.16 3.12 2.85
CA THR A 155 -3.94 2.67 3.55
C THR A 155 -3.21 1.57 2.82
N GLY A 156 -3.87 0.85 1.89
CA GLY A 156 -3.21 -0.15 1.07
C GLY A 156 -3.78 -0.19 -0.35
N ASN A 157 -2.88 -0.11 -1.34
CA ASN A 157 -3.17 -0.16 -2.77
C ASN A 157 -2.41 -1.29 -3.52
N TYR A 158 -1.75 -2.17 -2.75
CA TYR A 158 -0.95 -3.27 -3.31
C TYR A 158 -1.78 -4.19 -4.22
N GLU A 159 -3.00 -4.51 -3.79
CA GLU A 159 -3.90 -5.42 -4.50
C GLU A 159 -4.72 -4.73 -5.61
N LEU A 160 -4.64 -3.39 -5.73
CA LEU A 160 -5.48 -2.63 -6.65
C LEU A 160 -5.31 -3.07 -8.11
N GLY A 161 -4.07 -3.22 -8.56
CA GLY A 161 -3.78 -3.64 -9.93
C GLY A 161 -4.12 -5.09 -10.21
N ARG A 162 -4.06 -5.97 -9.19
CA ARG A 162 -4.26 -7.40 -9.35
C ARG A 162 -5.69 -7.86 -9.11
N TYR A 163 -6.36 -7.29 -8.11
CA TYR A 163 -7.68 -7.74 -7.67
C TYR A 163 -8.72 -6.63 -7.55
N GLY A 164 -8.40 -5.41 -7.96
CA GLY A 164 -9.33 -4.29 -7.89
C GLY A 164 -9.69 -3.88 -6.47
N SER A 165 -8.85 -4.16 -5.48
CA SER A 165 -9.17 -3.90 -4.07
C SER A 165 -8.22 -2.91 -3.40
N LEU A 166 -8.77 -2.14 -2.44
CA LEU A 166 -8.06 -1.18 -1.61
C LEU A 166 -8.27 -1.50 -0.12
N ARG A 167 -7.24 -1.32 0.72
CA ARG A 167 -7.42 -1.26 2.17
C ARG A 167 -7.75 0.17 2.57
N LEU A 168 -8.75 0.30 3.42
CA LEU A 168 -9.20 1.58 3.96
C LEU A 168 -9.16 1.53 5.48
N SER A 169 -8.91 2.66 6.14
CA SER A 169 -8.97 2.78 7.60
C SER A 169 -9.73 4.01 8.07
N SER A 170 -10.37 3.91 9.21
CA SER A 170 -10.88 5.05 9.96
C SER A 170 -9.74 5.79 10.68
N GLY A 171 -9.90 7.09 10.91
CA GLY A 171 -8.97 7.91 11.70
C GLY A 171 -7.59 8.12 11.04
N GLY A 172 -7.47 8.02 9.71
CA GLY A 172 -6.25 8.34 8.98
C GLY A 172 -5.32 7.14 8.75
N ARG A 173 -4.05 7.41 8.45
CA ARG A 173 -3.02 6.39 8.21
C ARG A 173 -2.77 5.53 9.44
N LEU A 174 -2.47 4.27 9.22
CA LEU A 174 -2.02 3.34 10.24
C LEU A 174 -0.51 3.37 10.29
N LEU A 175 0.05 3.61 11.47
CA LEU A 175 1.50 3.75 11.65
C LEU A 175 2.06 2.55 12.40
N ARG A 176 3.13 1.97 11.86
CA ARG A 176 3.91 0.91 12.49
C ARG A 176 5.19 1.48 13.08
N THR A 177 5.29 1.46 14.39
CA THR A 177 6.45 1.99 15.11
C THR A 177 7.39 0.91 15.64
N GLY A 178 6.93 -0.34 15.71
CA GLY A 178 7.64 -1.43 16.38
C GLY A 178 7.47 -1.46 17.90
N ALA A 179 6.70 -0.52 18.46
CA ALA A 179 6.39 -0.52 19.90
C ALA A 179 5.56 -1.77 20.29
N PRO A 180 5.64 -2.23 21.55
CA PRO A 180 4.76 -3.30 22.03
C PRO A 180 3.30 -2.98 21.76
N GLY A 181 2.55 -3.96 21.21
CA GLY A 181 1.15 -3.78 20.81
C GLY A 181 0.94 -3.18 19.40
N SER A 182 1.98 -2.74 18.70
CA SER A 182 1.91 -2.30 17.30
C SER A 182 2.10 -3.45 16.29
N GLY A 183 1.71 -4.68 16.65
CA GLY A 183 1.84 -5.85 15.78
C GLY A 183 0.87 -5.86 14.59
N ALA A 184 1.00 -6.85 13.72
CA ALA A 184 0.31 -6.95 12.41
C ALA A 184 -1.23 -6.83 12.43
N ASN A 185 -1.88 -6.94 13.59
CA ASN A 185 -3.33 -6.80 13.75
C ASN A 185 -3.74 -5.68 14.73
N ALA A 186 -2.80 -4.83 15.13
CA ALA A 186 -3.05 -3.77 16.11
C ALA A 186 -4.16 -2.78 15.69
N HIS A 187 -4.50 -2.76 14.42
CA HIS A 187 -5.47 -1.83 13.82
C HIS A 187 -6.57 -2.54 13.02
N ALA A 188 -6.78 -3.85 13.25
CA ALA A 188 -7.76 -4.63 12.48
C ALA A 188 -9.19 -4.09 12.63
N ASP A 189 -9.53 -3.56 13.80
CA ASP A 189 -10.80 -2.95 14.15
C ASP A 189 -11.10 -1.63 13.40
N ARG A 190 -10.06 -1.00 12.85
CA ARG A 190 -10.16 0.25 12.09
C ARG A 190 -10.18 0.05 10.57
N GLN A 191 -10.07 -1.20 10.09
CA GLN A 191 -9.84 -1.49 8.68
C GLN A 191 -11.05 -2.14 8.00
N ILE A 192 -11.22 -1.81 6.73
CA ILE A 192 -12.14 -2.47 5.79
C ILE A 192 -11.47 -2.56 4.41
N VAL A 193 -11.74 -3.63 3.67
CA VAL A 193 -11.31 -3.74 2.27
C VAL A 193 -12.43 -3.26 1.35
N LEU A 194 -12.19 -2.28 0.52
CA LEU A 194 -13.05 -1.94 -0.62
C LEU A 194 -12.69 -2.86 -1.77
N ASP A 195 -13.68 -3.60 -2.28
CA ASP A 195 -13.52 -4.63 -3.30
C ASP A 195 -14.48 -4.33 -4.46
N ASP A 196 -14.04 -4.46 -5.70
CA ASP A 196 -14.85 -4.10 -6.88
C ASP A 196 -16.03 -5.06 -7.18
N GLY A 197 -16.20 -6.09 -6.38
CA GLY A 197 -17.25 -7.11 -6.55
C GLY A 197 -17.04 -7.95 -7.81
N SER A 198 -15.78 -8.28 -8.12
CA SER A 198 -15.37 -9.07 -9.28
C SER A 198 -14.44 -10.20 -8.87
N TYR A 199 -14.52 -11.34 -9.58
CA TYR A 199 -13.52 -12.42 -9.49
C TYR A 199 -12.39 -12.26 -10.52
N ARG A 200 -12.41 -11.21 -11.31
CA ARG A 200 -11.42 -11.00 -12.35
C ARG A 200 -10.07 -10.62 -11.74
N ALA A 201 -9.06 -11.44 -11.96
CA ALA A 201 -7.69 -11.04 -11.76
C ALA A 201 -7.27 -10.06 -12.86
N GLU A 202 -6.42 -9.11 -12.50
CA GLU A 202 -5.89 -8.09 -13.40
C GLU A 202 -6.98 -7.31 -14.15
N PRO A 203 -7.90 -6.65 -13.42
CA PRO A 203 -9.00 -5.92 -14.05
C PRO A 203 -8.50 -4.88 -15.04
N ASP A 204 -9.18 -4.77 -16.18
CA ASP A 204 -8.97 -3.74 -17.17
C ASP A 204 -10.33 -3.19 -17.63
N PRO A 205 -10.63 -1.91 -17.35
CA PRO A 205 -9.79 -0.93 -16.64
C PRO A 205 -9.57 -1.29 -15.15
N ILE A 206 -8.45 -0.80 -14.57
CA ILE A 206 -8.22 -0.89 -13.11
C ILE A 206 -9.22 0.06 -12.43
N PRO A 207 -10.00 -0.40 -11.44
CA PRO A 207 -10.99 0.44 -10.77
C PRO A 207 -10.36 1.51 -9.88
N TYR A 208 -11.13 2.53 -9.51
CA TYR A 208 -10.80 3.54 -8.49
C TYR A 208 -9.60 4.45 -8.78
N LEU A 209 -9.06 4.44 -9.98
CA LEU A 209 -7.98 5.34 -10.37
C LEU A 209 -8.49 6.79 -10.50
N ASP A 210 -7.60 7.73 -10.20
CA ASP A 210 -7.80 9.15 -10.50
C ASP A 210 -7.42 9.50 -11.96
N ALA A 211 -7.50 10.77 -12.29
CA ALA A 211 -7.15 11.27 -13.63
C ALA A 211 -5.65 11.12 -13.97
N GLN A 212 -4.78 10.98 -12.96
CA GLN A 212 -3.35 10.72 -13.13
C GLN A 212 -3.02 9.23 -13.27
N GLY A 213 -4.03 8.36 -13.23
CA GLY A 213 -3.89 6.92 -13.35
C GLY A 213 -3.31 6.24 -12.11
N THR A 214 -3.47 6.87 -10.95
CA THR A 214 -3.05 6.33 -9.65
C THR A 214 -4.19 6.34 -8.63
N ARG A 215 -4.00 5.69 -7.50
CA ARG A 215 -4.74 5.87 -6.24
C ARG A 215 -3.74 5.80 -5.10
N ARG A 216 -3.36 6.95 -4.60
CA ARG A 216 -2.30 7.05 -3.60
C ARG A 216 -2.79 6.70 -2.21
N LEU A 217 -1.90 6.11 -1.42
CA LEU A 217 -2.15 5.98 0.01
C LEU A 217 -2.28 7.38 0.64
N GLY A 218 -3.25 7.54 1.54
CA GLY A 218 -3.59 8.83 2.12
C GLY A 218 -4.74 9.56 1.43
N ASP A 219 -5.14 9.16 0.21
CA ASP A 219 -6.41 9.60 -0.37
C ASP A 219 -7.58 9.16 0.50
N THR A 220 -8.71 9.85 0.43
CA THR A 220 -9.88 9.54 1.27
C THR A 220 -11.11 9.24 0.43
N VAL A 221 -12.03 8.46 0.99
CA VAL A 221 -13.36 8.18 0.42
C VAL A 221 -14.43 8.49 1.46
N GLN A 222 -15.51 9.16 1.05
CA GLN A 222 -16.60 9.59 1.92
C GLN A 222 -17.91 8.88 1.62
N GLY A 223 -18.70 8.60 2.66
CA GLY A 223 -20.05 8.05 2.54
C GLY A 223 -20.09 6.71 1.79
N LEU A 224 -19.04 5.92 1.90
CA LEU A 224 -18.89 4.65 1.21
C LEU A 224 -20.05 3.72 1.54
N THR A 225 -20.78 3.26 0.53
CA THR A 225 -21.99 2.44 0.69
C THR A 225 -21.90 1.19 -0.17
N GLY A 226 -22.18 0.03 0.42
CA GLY A 226 -22.10 -1.24 -0.28
C GLY A 226 -22.60 -2.41 0.55
N ILE A 227 -22.36 -3.62 0.07
CA ILE A 227 -22.69 -4.86 0.77
C ILE A 227 -21.45 -5.30 1.57
N LEU A 228 -21.63 -5.48 2.87
CA LEU A 228 -20.58 -5.98 3.75
C LEU A 228 -20.44 -7.50 3.59
N THR A 229 -19.22 -7.98 3.44
CA THR A 229 -18.90 -9.40 3.35
C THR A 229 -17.63 -9.72 4.12
N HIS A 230 -17.31 -11.01 4.26
CA HIS A 230 -16.02 -11.45 4.80
C HIS A 230 -15.42 -12.49 3.85
N ALA A 231 -14.21 -12.26 3.37
CA ALA A 231 -13.46 -13.20 2.53
C ALA A 231 -11.96 -12.95 2.64
N PHE A 232 -11.15 -14.00 2.43
CA PHE A 232 -9.69 -13.92 2.48
C PHE A 232 -9.17 -13.30 3.78
N GLY A 233 -9.79 -13.65 4.91
CA GLY A 233 -9.39 -13.20 6.24
C GLY A 233 -9.69 -11.73 6.57
N ALA A 234 -10.53 -11.04 5.78
CA ALA A 234 -10.86 -9.63 6.03
C ALA A 234 -12.33 -9.31 5.70
N HIS A 235 -12.90 -8.37 6.44
CA HIS A 235 -14.17 -7.75 6.07
C HIS A 235 -13.99 -6.92 4.82
N ARG A 236 -14.95 -7.04 3.88
CA ARG A 236 -14.94 -6.40 2.57
C ARG A 236 -16.24 -5.68 2.31
N LEU A 237 -16.17 -4.58 1.60
CA LEU A 237 -17.33 -3.88 1.08
C LEU A 237 -17.36 -3.97 -0.44
N HIS A 238 -18.42 -4.56 -0.99
CA HIS A 238 -18.72 -4.49 -2.43
C HIS A 238 -19.59 -3.26 -2.67
N PRO A 239 -19.10 -2.20 -3.33
CA PRO A 239 -19.84 -0.96 -3.47
C PRO A 239 -21.08 -1.14 -4.35
N THR A 240 -22.19 -0.55 -3.92
CA THR A 240 -23.47 -0.54 -4.68
C THR A 240 -23.68 0.75 -5.46
N ARG A 241 -22.76 1.68 -5.34
CA ARG A 241 -22.61 2.90 -6.13
C ARG A 241 -21.13 3.26 -6.23
N GLU A 242 -20.77 4.03 -7.25
CA GLU A 242 -19.38 4.47 -7.46
C GLU A 242 -18.86 5.20 -6.20
N PRO A 243 -17.71 4.77 -5.64
CA PRO A 243 -17.09 5.46 -4.52
C PRO A 243 -16.55 6.82 -4.92
N SER A 244 -16.80 7.84 -4.09
CA SER A 244 -16.30 9.19 -4.30
C SER A 244 -15.00 9.41 -3.53
N PHE A 245 -13.88 9.44 -4.25
CA PHE A 245 -12.56 9.68 -3.68
C PHE A 245 -12.17 11.16 -3.73
N ILE A 246 -11.42 11.59 -2.72
CA ILE A 246 -10.75 12.88 -2.62
C ILE A 246 -9.25 12.62 -2.69
N ALA A 247 -8.54 13.27 -3.61
CA ALA A 247 -7.08 13.23 -3.72
C ALA A 247 -6.46 14.06 -2.57
N ALA A 248 -6.46 13.49 -1.36
CA ALA A 248 -5.97 14.15 -0.15
C ALA A 248 -4.45 14.07 0.01
N ASN A 249 -3.78 13.25 -0.81
CA ASN A 249 -2.33 13.09 -0.82
C ASN A 249 -1.78 13.22 -2.25
N PRO A 250 -1.73 14.42 -2.82
CA PRO A 250 -1.20 14.63 -4.17
C PRO A 250 0.30 14.27 -4.24
N ARG A 251 0.79 14.02 -5.46
CA ARG A 251 2.21 13.77 -5.72
C ARG A 251 3.05 14.98 -5.27
N PRO A 252 4.07 14.77 -4.40
CA PRO A 252 4.88 15.89 -3.90
C PRO A 252 5.89 16.36 -4.94
N GLU A 253 6.21 17.65 -4.89
CA GLU A 253 7.34 18.19 -5.63
C GLU A 253 8.67 17.62 -5.12
N PRO A 254 9.74 17.65 -5.94
CA PRO A 254 11.07 17.31 -5.49
C PRO A 254 11.50 18.14 -4.27
N PRO A 255 12.43 17.63 -3.44
CA PRO A 255 13.05 18.43 -2.39
C PRO A 255 13.53 19.77 -2.94
N PRO A 256 13.34 20.88 -2.21
CA PRO A 256 13.75 22.20 -2.69
C PRO A 256 15.25 22.22 -2.98
N ALA A 257 15.68 23.04 -3.94
CA ALA A 257 17.10 23.20 -4.20
C ALA A 257 17.82 23.59 -2.91
N ALA A 258 18.91 22.87 -2.59
CA ALA A 258 19.59 23.05 -1.32
C ALA A 258 20.28 24.42 -1.25
N PRO A 259 19.85 25.32 -0.37
CA PRO A 259 20.64 26.50 -0.06
C PRO A 259 21.86 26.16 0.81
N ALA A 260 21.91 24.94 1.35
CA ALA A 260 22.96 24.44 2.22
C ALA A 260 24.13 23.85 1.43
N PRO A 261 25.35 23.86 1.98
CA PRO A 261 26.53 23.39 1.28
C PRO A 261 26.57 21.88 1.03
N LEU A 262 25.79 21.06 1.74
CA LEU A 262 25.88 19.59 1.64
C LEU A 262 24.50 18.91 1.81
N ARG A 263 24.06 18.16 0.78
CA ARG A 263 22.92 17.23 0.88
C ARG A 263 23.37 15.80 0.91
N VAL A 264 22.92 15.06 1.94
CA VAL A 264 23.07 13.60 2.07
C VAL A 264 21.70 12.94 1.91
N SER A 265 21.62 11.89 1.11
CA SER A 265 20.38 11.13 0.91
C SER A 265 20.62 9.62 0.96
N THR A 266 19.53 8.85 1.20
CA THR A 266 19.52 7.39 1.03
C THR A 266 18.35 6.98 0.17
N LEU A 267 18.51 5.90 -0.61
CA LEU A 267 17.50 5.32 -1.49
C LEU A 267 17.72 3.82 -1.63
N ASN A 268 16.71 3.02 -1.28
CA ASN A 268 16.61 1.64 -1.71
C ASN A 268 16.15 1.63 -3.19
N VAL A 269 16.87 0.92 -4.08
CA VAL A 269 16.60 0.93 -5.54
C VAL A 269 15.74 -0.23 -6.02
N GLU A 270 15.18 -1.02 -5.12
CA GLU A 270 14.30 -2.17 -5.42
C GLU A 270 14.95 -3.15 -6.40
N ASN A 271 16.06 -3.77 -5.97
CA ASN A 271 16.78 -4.81 -6.72
C ASN A 271 17.21 -4.36 -8.13
N TYR A 272 18.17 -3.43 -8.20
CA TYR A 272 18.79 -3.05 -9.47
C TYR A 272 19.74 -4.14 -9.97
N PHE A 273 19.27 -4.98 -10.88
CA PHE A 273 19.97 -6.14 -11.40
C PHE A 273 20.21 -6.04 -12.91
N LEU A 274 21.41 -6.30 -13.35
CA LEU A 274 21.73 -6.55 -14.78
C LEU A 274 21.42 -7.98 -15.17
N THR A 275 21.47 -8.91 -14.20
CA THR A 275 21.10 -10.32 -14.39
C THR A 275 19.58 -10.45 -14.41
N LEU A 276 19.01 -10.45 -15.63
CA LEU A 276 17.57 -10.47 -15.84
C LEU A 276 16.93 -11.76 -15.33
N GLY A 277 15.70 -11.62 -14.78
CA GLY A 277 14.85 -12.75 -14.39
C GLY A 277 15.20 -13.39 -13.03
N GLN A 278 16.19 -12.88 -12.30
CA GLN A 278 16.51 -13.38 -10.97
C GLN A 278 15.73 -12.63 -9.87
N ARG A 279 16.18 -11.41 -9.50
CA ARG A 279 15.54 -10.60 -8.44
C ARG A 279 14.95 -9.31 -8.94
N GLY A 280 15.63 -8.60 -9.83
CA GLY A 280 15.22 -7.31 -10.39
C GLY A 280 14.38 -7.45 -11.66
N ALA A 281 14.70 -6.64 -12.64
CA ALA A 281 14.04 -6.63 -13.94
C ALA A 281 14.07 -8.01 -14.63
N ARG A 282 12.94 -8.42 -15.21
CA ARG A 282 12.80 -9.69 -15.93
C ARG A 282 13.13 -9.57 -17.42
N SER A 283 13.17 -8.33 -17.93
CA SER A 283 13.42 -8.03 -19.33
C SER A 283 14.24 -6.74 -19.48
N GLN A 284 14.86 -6.56 -20.64
CA GLN A 284 15.56 -5.32 -20.97
C GLN A 284 14.63 -4.09 -20.92
N ALA A 285 13.38 -4.26 -21.30
CA ALA A 285 12.40 -3.17 -21.24
C ALA A 285 12.11 -2.76 -19.79
N GLU A 286 11.97 -3.70 -18.85
CA GLU A 286 11.83 -3.43 -17.42
C GLU A 286 13.06 -2.72 -16.86
N LEU A 287 14.27 -3.22 -17.20
CA LEU A 287 15.53 -2.60 -16.78
C LEU A 287 15.69 -1.17 -17.31
N GLN A 288 15.32 -0.90 -18.55
CA GLN A 288 15.35 0.47 -19.09
C GLN A 288 14.37 1.40 -18.36
N ARG A 289 13.19 0.90 -18.00
CA ARG A 289 12.25 1.67 -17.19
C ARG A 289 12.81 1.96 -15.78
N GLN A 290 13.41 0.96 -15.12
CA GLN A 290 14.05 1.12 -13.81
C GLN A 290 15.16 2.18 -13.87
N ARG A 291 16.05 2.09 -14.86
CA ARG A 291 17.11 3.09 -15.14
C ARG A 291 16.55 4.50 -15.26
N GLY A 292 15.50 4.67 -16.07
CA GLY A 292 14.87 5.98 -16.28
C GLY A 292 14.26 6.56 -15.01
N LYS A 293 13.57 5.73 -14.24
CA LYS A 293 12.96 6.10 -12.95
C LYS A 293 14.03 6.51 -11.92
N LEU A 294 15.04 5.66 -11.70
CA LEU A 294 16.11 5.94 -10.75
C LEU A 294 16.90 7.20 -11.12
N ALA A 295 17.20 7.39 -12.41
CA ALA A 295 17.83 8.63 -12.87
C ALA A 295 16.96 9.88 -12.60
N ALA A 296 15.62 9.76 -12.70
CA ALA A 296 14.71 10.85 -12.37
C ALA A 296 14.70 11.15 -10.87
N VAL A 297 14.72 10.11 -10.01
CA VAL A 297 14.80 10.28 -8.55
C VAL A 297 16.10 10.96 -8.15
N VAL A 298 17.24 10.48 -8.64
CA VAL A 298 18.55 11.03 -8.26
C VAL A 298 18.69 12.50 -8.71
N ARG A 299 18.17 12.85 -9.89
CA ARG A 299 18.10 14.25 -10.31
C ARG A 299 17.19 15.12 -9.43
N GLY A 300 16.04 14.57 -9.02
CA GLY A 300 15.12 15.28 -8.14
C GLY A 300 15.65 15.45 -6.71
N LEU A 301 16.38 14.47 -6.19
CA LEU A 301 17.05 14.56 -4.87
C LEU A 301 18.17 15.59 -4.86
N ASP A 302 18.90 15.70 -5.95
CA ASP A 302 20.05 16.62 -6.10
C ASP A 302 21.08 16.49 -4.96
N ALA A 303 21.33 15.26 -4.50
CA ALA A 303 22.21 14.97 -3.37
C ALA A 303 23.70 15.09 -3.73
N ASP A 304 24.53 15.50 -2.76
CA ASP A 304 26.00 15.50 -2.91
C ASP A 304 26.61 14.15 -2.57
N VAL A 305 25.99 13.47 -1.57
CA VAL A 305 26.31 12.08 -1.20
C VAL A 305 25.00 11.29 -1.18
N LEU A 306 24.99 10.14 -1.86
CA LEU A 306 23.83 9.26 -1.97
C LEU A 306 24.19 7.83 -1.59
N ALA A 307 23.59 7.34 -0.50
CA ALA A 307 23.67 5.95 -0.09
C ALA A 307 22.58 5.14 -0.83
N LEU A 308 22.98 4.08 -1.50
CA LEU A 308 22.09 3.19 -2.24
C LEU A 308 22.08 1.80 -1.61
N THR A 309 20.92 1.16 -1.59
CA THR A 309 20.75 -0.24 -1.18
C THR A 309 20.08 -1.03 -2.29
N GLU A 310 20.25 -2.35 -2.29
CA GLU A 310 19.69 -3.28 -3.28
C GLU A 310 20.25 -3.15 -4.71
N VAL A 311 21.50 -2.78 -4.84
CA VAL A 311 22.23 -2.91 -6.10
C VAL A 311 22.76 -4.36 -6.21
N GLU A 312 22.63 -5.00 -7.39
CA GLU A 312 23.22 -6.33 -7.63
C GLU A 312 24.69 -6.36 -7.20
N ASN A 313 25.11 -7.38 -6.45
CA ASN A 313 26.47 -7.51 -5.94
C ASN A 313 27.43 -7.90 -7.06
N ARG A 314 27.57 -7.00 -8.03
CA ARG A 314 28.47 -7.07 -9.18
C ARG A 314 28.96 -5.67 -9.53
N ARG A 315 30.24 -5.56 -9.80
CA ARG A 315 30.88 -4.28 -10.17
C ARG A 315 30.22 -3.64 -11.40
N GLU A 316 29.83 -4.48 -12.37
CA GLU A 316 29.19 -4.03 -13.62
C GLU A 316 27.84 -3.37 -13.35
N ALA A 317 27.08 -3.87 -12.37
CA ALA A 317 25.77 -3.31 -12.01
C ALA A 317 25.91 -1.89 -11.46
N LEU A 318 26.83 -1.67 -10.52
CA LEU A 318 27.10 -0.34 -9.98
C LEU A 318 27.63 0.61 -11.06
N THR A 319 28.55 0.14 -11.91
CA THR A 319 29.11 0.92 -13.02
C THR A 319 28.02 1.34 -14.01
N ASP A 320 27.11 0.42 -14.35
CA ASP A 320 25.97 0.73 -15.23
C ASP A 320 25.02 1.75 -14.58
N LEU A 321 24.66 1.55 -13.32
CA LEU A 321 23.78 2.47 -12.60
C LEU A 321 24.33 3.90 -12.58
N VAL A 322 25.60 4.07 -12.22
CA VAL A 322 26.29 5.37 -12.24
C VAL A 322 26.28 5.99 -13.62
N ARG A 323 26.58 5.20 -14.65
CA ARG A 323 26.54 5.67 -16.04
C ARG A 323 25.14 6.16 -16.46
N GLN A 324 24.07 5.43 -16.05
CA GLN A 324 22.69 5.82 -16.37
C GLN A 324 22.26 7.08 -15.61
N ILE A 325 22.63 7.20 -14.34
CA ILE A 325 22.37 8.41 -13.53
C ILE A 325 23.05 9.63 -14.18
N ASN A 326 24.31 9.47 -14.59
CA ASN A 326 25.13 10.56 -15.17
C ASN A 326 24.71 10.94 -16.60
N ARG A 327 23.86 10.11 -17.27
CA ARG A 327 23.38 10.44 -18.61
C ARG A 327 22.52 11.69 -18.58
N GLY A 328 22.98 12.75 -19.25
CA GLY A 328 22.31 14.04 -19.34
C GLY A 328 22.58 14.98 -18.15
N LEU A 329 23.43 14.58 -17.19
CA LEU A 329 23.92 15.52 -16.17
C LEU A 329 25.12 16.32 -16.71
N PRO A 330 25.18 17.64 -16.43
CA PRO A 330 26.39 18.45 -16.66
C PRO A 330 27.58 17.82 -15.93
N GLN A 331 28.80 18.07 -16.42
CA GLN A 331 30.02 17.50 -15.84
C GLN A 331 30.12 17.79 -14.33
N GLY A 332 29.90 19.03 -13.90
CA GLY A 332 29.98 19.43 -12.50
C GLY A 332 28.90 18.86 -11.57
N GLN A 333 27.94 18.09 -12.11
CA GLN A 333 26.87 17.43 -11.33
C GLN A 333 26.95 15.90 -11.38
N ARG A 334 27.94 15.36 -12.07
CA ARG A 334 28.08 13.90 -12.22
C ARG A 334 28.53 13.25 -10.93
N TYR A 335 28.09 12.00 -10.77
CA TYR A 335 28.43 11.16 -9.64
C TYR A 335 29.58 10.21 -9.97
N ALA A 336 30.39 9.92 -8.96
CA ALA A 336 31.32 8.80 -8.91
C ALA A 336 30.89 7.84 -7.80
N ALA A 337 31.17 6.54 -7.96
CA ALA A 337 31.00 5.57 -6.90
C ALA A 337 32.23 5.57 -5.98
N VAL A 338 31.98 5.43 -4.69
CA VAL A 338 33.04 5.12 -3.73
C VAL A 338 33.52 3.68 -3.97
N ALA A 339 34.78 3.52 -4.33
CA ALA A 339 35.36 2.21 -4.53
C ALA A 339 35.69 1.54 -3.20
N HIS A 340 35.36 0.28 -3.05
CA HIS A 340 35.70 -0.55 -1.90
C HIS A 340 36.02 -1.99 -2.34
N PRO A 341 36.90 -2.71 -1.60
CA PRO A 341 37.36 -4.03 -2.03
C PRO A 341 36.36 -5.15 -1.76
N ASP A 342 35.41 -4.96 -0.83
CA ASP A 342 34.47 -5.99 -0.37
C ASP A 342 33.05 -5.43 -0.33
N SER A 343 32.09 -6.23 -0.80
CA SER A 343 30.66 -5.91 -0.84
C SER A 343 29.79 -6.91 -0.05
N GLY A 344 30.40 -7.88 0.62
CA GLY A 344 29.74 -8.94 1.36
C GLY A 344 29.29 -10.11 0.48
N THR A 345 28.53 -11.04 1.07
CA THR A 345 28.18 -12.34 0.49
C THR A 345 26.76 -12.42 -0.08
N ASP A 346 25.91 -11.40 0.13
CA ASP A 346 24.53 -11.37 -0.41
C ASP A 346 24.54 -11.11 -1.94
N ALA A 347 23.45 -11.46 -2.59
CA ALA A 347 23.23 -11.14 -4.00
C ALA A 347 23.11 -9.64 -4.28
N ILE A 348 22.89 -8.84 -3.24
CA ILE A 348 22.82 -7.38 -3.30
C ILE A 348 23.90 -6.74 -2.42
N GLN A 349 24.33 -5.55 -2.79
CA GLN A 349 25.28 -4.72 -2.06
C GLN A 349 24.70 -3.36 -1.71
N VAL A 350 25.37 -2.65 -0.80
CA VAL A 350 25.20 -1.21 -0.64
C VAL A 350 26.22 -0.46 -1.50
N ALA A 351 25.94 0.80 -1.82
CA ALA A 351 26.85 1.64 -2.56
C ALA A 351 26.78 3.09 -2.05
N LEU A 352 27.89 3.80 -2.13
CA LEU A 352 27.93 5.25 -1.95
C LEU A 352 28.29 5.93 -3.26
N LEU A 353 27.47 6.91 -3.66
CA LEU A 353 27.78 7.81 -4.76
C LEU A 353 28.05 9.20 -4.19
N TYR A 354 28.96 9.94 -4.82
CA TYR A 354 29.24 11.34 -4.45
C TYR A 354 29.55 12.18 -5.68
N ARG A 355 29.51 13.51 -5.53
CA ARG A 355 29.89 14.48 -6.58
C ARG A 355 31.32 14.92 -6.44
N PRO A 356 32.27 14.41 -7.25
CA PRO A 356 33.70 14.72 -7.12
C PRO A 356 34.05 16.19 -7.38
N GLU A 357 33.23 16.92 -8.13
CA GLU A 357 33.42 18.37 -8.34
C GLU A 357 33.07 19.22 -7.09
N ARG A 358 32.39 18.62 -6.10
CA ARG A 358 31.98 19.29 -4.87
C ARG A 358 32.65 18.74 -3.62
N LEU A 359 33.08 17.49 -3.66
CA LEU A 359 33.57 16.74 -2.51
C LEU A 359 34.84 15.96 -2.86
N ASP A 360 35.87 16.09 -2.06
CA ASP A 360 37.05 15.24 -2.09
C ASP A 360 36.79 14.00 -1.23
N LEU A 361 36.90 12.81 -1.83
CA LEU A 361 36.90 11.54 -1.11
C LEU A 361 38.30 11.33 -0.49
N VAL A 362 38.40 11.47 0.83
CA VAL A 362 39.67 11.41 1.56
C VAL A 362 40.08 9.98 1.85
N MET A 363 39.09 9.11 2.19
CA MET A 363 39.32 7.70 2.51
C MET A 363 38.02 6.92 2.33
N THR A 364 38.16 5.62 2.11
CA THR A 364 37.06 4.66 2.09
C THR A 364 37.40 3.43 2.93
N ALA A 365 36.37 2.79 3.48
CA ALA A 365 36.46 1.51 4.17
C ALA A 365 35.20 0.69 3.95
N ALA A 366 35.30 -0.63 4.05
CA ALA A 366 34.16 -1.55 4.11
C ALA A 366 34.26 -2.40 5.38
N ASP A 367 33.12 -2.68 6.01
CA ASP A 367 33.05 -3.57 7.16
C ASP A 367 32.92 -5.02 6.68
N VAL A 368 33.95 -5.79 6.92
CA VAL A 368 34.04 -7.20 6.50
C VAL A 368 33.61 -8.19 7.58
N ASP A 369 33.03 -7.71 8.69
CA ASP A 369 32.47 -8.59 9.72
C ASP A 369 31.36 -9.48 9.11
N PRO A 370 31.46 -10.81 9.27
CA PRO A 370 30.49 -11.75 8.69
C PRO A 370 29.06 -11.61 9.24
N VAL A 371 28.84 -10.84 10.31
CA VAL A 371 27.50 -10.46 10.77
C VAL A 371 26.75 -9.67 9.69
N HIS A 372 27.48 -8.95 8.83
CA HIS A 372 26.95 -8.20 7.72
C HIS A 372 26.91 -9.04 6.45
N ASN A 373 25.73 -9.51 6.02
CA ASN A 373 25.57 -10.16 4.72
C ASN A 373 25.93 -9.22 3.55
N ARG A 374 25.72 -7.90 3.76
CA ARG A 374 26.04 -6.79 2.88
C ARG A 374 26.98 -5.88 3.62
N ALA A 375 28.22 -5.85 3.19
CA ALA A 375 29.25 -5.07 3.87
C ALA A 375 28.90 -3.58 3.91
N PRO A 376 28.77 -2.93 5.08
CA PRO A 376 28.69 -1.48 5.18
C PRO A 376 29.86 -0.79 4.49
N VAL A 377 29.59 0.32 3.79
CA VAL A 377 30.61 1.11 3.08
C VAL A 377 30.67 2.51 3.65
N LEU A 378 31.85 2.93 4.09
CA LEU A 378 32.10 4.27 4.61
C LEU A 378 32.98 5.07 3.65
N GLY A 379 32.52 6.26 3.29
CA GLY A 379 33.33 7.30 2.65
C GLY A 379 33.54 8.48 3.58
N TRP A 380 34.78 8.96 3.67
CA TRP A 380 35.12 10.21 4.35
C TRP A 380 35.24 11.34 3.32
N PHE A 381 34.44 12.38 3.49
CA PHE A 381 34.33 13.48 2.54
C PHE A 381 34.73 14.81 3.15
N ARG A 382 35.32 15.67 2.34
CA ARG A 382 35.60 17.08 2.61
C ARG A 382 35.08 17.91 1.43
N ALA A 383 34.53 19.09 1.69
CA ALA A 383 34.18 19.97 0.58
C ALA A 383 35.45 20.38 -0.18
N SER A 384 35.42 20.37 -1.54
CA SER A 384 36.59 20.70 -2.38
C SER A 384 37.08 22.13 -2.17
N ALA A 385 36.22 23.03 -1.64
CA ALA A 385 36.59 24.37 -1.18
C ALA A 385 37.24 24.40 0.21
N GLY A 386 37.53 23.25 0.82
CA GLY A 386 37.98 23.11 2.20
C GLY A 386 36.83 22.96 3.19
N GLY A 387 37.14 22.58 4.44
CA GLY A 387 36.12 22.41 5.49
C GLY A 387 36.34 21.17 6.35
N PRO A 388 35.45 20.92 7.31
CA PRO A 388 35.56 19.79 8.22
C PRO A 388 35.27 18.47 7.49
N LEU A 389 35.84 17.37 8.02
CA LEU A 389 35.63 16.03 7.51
C LEU A 389 34.27 15.50 7.97
N LEU A 390 33.52 14.80 7.07
CA LEU A 390 32.29 14.09 7.37
C LEU A 390 32.37 12.68 6.79
N GLY A 391 32.10 11.69 7.64
CA GLY A 391 31.89 10.32 7.21
C GLY A 391 30.44 10.08 6.82
N VAL A 392 30.21 9.29 5.77
CA VAL A 392 28.90 8.73 5.44
C VAL A 392 29.02 7.22 5.27
N ALA A 393 28.31 6.47 6.10
CA ALA A 393 28.30 5.01 6.09
C ALA A 393 26.99 4.52 5.46
N ALA A 394 27.06 3.88 4.31
CA ALA A 394 25.92 3.21 3.68
C ALA A 394 25.70 1.84 4.32
N VAL A 395 24.46 1.53 4.71
CA VAL A 395 24.09 0.28 5.41
C VAL A 395 22.82 -0.33 4.84
N HIS A 396 22.73 -1.67 4.92
CA HIS A 396 21.49 -2.39 4.66
C HIS A 396 21.41 -3.62 5.54
N PHE A 397 20.64 -3.55 6.63
CA PHE A 397 20.51 -4.63 7.59
C PHE A 397 19.58 -5.74 7.09
N LYS A 398 19.57 -6.88 7.79
CA LYS A 398 18.81 -8.06 7.43
C LYS A 398 17.31 -7.77 7.36
N ALA A 399 16.70 -8.06 6.21
CA ALA A 399 15.26 -7.91 5.98
C ALA A 399 14.44 -8.86 6.87
N LYS A 400 13.19 -8.46 7.17
CA LYS A 400 12.21 -9.21 7.99
C LYS A 400 11.53 -10.35 7.20
N VAL A 401 12.23 -10.98 6.26
CA VAL A 401 11.71 -12.04 5.39
C VAL A 401 12.55 -13.30 5.49
N GLY A 402 11.98 -14.44 5.08
CA GLY A 402 12.64 -15.72 5.18
C GLY A 402 12.87 -16.12 6.63
N CYS A 403 11.82 -16.01 7.45
CA CYS A 403 11.90 -16.32 8.88
C CYS A 403 12.34 -17.77 9.12
N PRO A 404 13.23 -18.02 10.09
CA PRO A 404 13.59 -19.36 10.48
C PRO A 404 12.45 -20.00 11.30
N ASP A 405 12.39 -21.32 11.32
CA ASP A 405 11.43 -22.06 12.13
C ASP A 405 11.77 -22.00 13.64
N THR A 406 13.05 -21.75 13.98
CA THR A 406 13.54 -21.68 15.34
C THR A 406 14.61 -20.58 15.49
N GLY A 407 14.93 -20.18 16.71
CA GLY A 407 15.98 -19.20 17.00
C GLY A 407 15.51 -17.75 16.88
N ASP A 408 15.90 -17.06 15.81
CA ASP A 408 15.59 -15.63 15.59
C ASP A 408 14.24 -15.44 14.87
N ILE A 409 13.20 -16.10 15.39
CA ILE A 409 11.81 -16.03 14.94
C ILE A 409 11.19 -14.67 15.25
N ASP A 410 10.02 -14.37 14.68
CA ASP A 410 9.27 -13.16 15.01
C ASP A 410 8.71 -13.24 16.45
N ARG A 411 9.07 -12.26 17.26
CA ARG A 411 8.59 -12.05 18.64
C ARG A 411 7.95 -10.68 18.81
N GLY A 412 7.34 -10.16 17.73
CA GLY A 412 6.67 -8.85 17.71
C GLY A 412 7.44 -7.74 17.00
N GLN A 413 8.76 -7.95 16.72
CA GLN A 413 9.61 -7.01 15.99
C GLN A 413 10.05 -7.52 14.60
N GLY A 414 9.38 -8.58 14.11
CA GLY A 414 9.77 -9.31 12.91
C GLY A 414 10.94 -10.26 13.16
N CYS A 415 11.05 -11.33 12.39
CA CYS A 415 12.17 -12.26 12.49
C CYS A 415 13.51 -11.56 12.17
N TRP A 416 14.62 -12.20 12.59
CA TRP A 416 15.99 -11.67 12.46
C TRP A 416 16.25 -10.40 13.28
N ASN A 417 15.46 -10.12 14.33
CA ASN A 417 15.63 -8.92 15.15
C ASN A 417 16.96 -8.94 15.91
N ARG A 418 17.33 -10.11 16.46
CA ARG A 418 18.62 -10.28 17.14
C ARG A 418 19.81 -10.08 16.18
N LEU A 419 19.70 -10.60 14.94
CA LEU A 419 20.73 -10.40 13.93
C LEU A 419 20.86 -8.92 13.58
N ARG A 420 19.76 -8.19 13.35
CA ARG A 420 19.82 -6.74 13.10
C ARG A 420 20.41 -5.96 14.28
N THR A 421 20.12 -6.36 15.51
CA THR A 421 20.69 -5.74 16.70
C THR A 421 22.21 -5.97 16.79
N ASN A 422 22.67 -7.18 16.41
CA ASN A 422 24.10 -7.47 16.32
C ASN A 422 24.78 -6.69 15.20
N GLN A 423 24.12 -6.54 14.04
CA GLN A 423 24.61 -5.68 12.94
C GLN A 423 24.73 -4.22 13.38
N ALA A 424 23.79 -3.70 14.17
CA ALA A 424 23.87 -2.34 14.72
C ALA A 424 25.05 -2.18 15.69
N ARG A 425 25.34 -3.21 16.50
CA ARG A 425 26.46 -3.20 17.43
C ARG A 425 27.80 -3.22 16.70
N SER A 426 27.98 -4.18 15.79
CA SER A 426 29.19 -4.30 14.97
C SER A 426 29.48 -3.03 14.18
N LEU A 427 28.44 -2.45 13.56
CA LEU A 427 28.53 -1.16 12.84
C LEU A 427 29.07 -0.03 13.72
N LEU A 428 28.59 0.10 14.97
CA LEU A 428 29.06 1.13 15.91
C LEU A 428 30.52 0.93 16.27
N GLU A 429 30.91 -0.31 16.60
CA GLU A 429 32.28 -0.68 16.92
C GLU A 429 33.24 -0.40 15.75
N TRP A 430 32.82 -0.79 14.54
CA TRP A 430 33.57 -0.52 13.31
C TRP A 430 33.73 0.97 13.03
N ILE A 431 32.66 1.77 13.10
CA ILE A 431 32.71 3.23 12.91
C ILE A 431 33.67 3.85 13.95
N ASP A 432 33.61 3.41 15.22
CA ASP A 432 34.46 3.94 16.28
C ASP A 432 35.93 3.59 16.04
N SER A 433 36.26 2.41 15.51
CA SER A 433 37.61 2.02 15.14
C SER A 433 38.24 2.86 14.02
N LEU A 434 37.39 3.45 13.17
CA LEU A 434 37.79 4.26 12.02
C LEU A 434 37.73 5.77 12.28
N ARG A 435 37.44 6.20 13.54
CA ARG A 435 37.33 7.62 13.87
C ARG A 435 38.62 8.37 13.55
N ARG A 436 38.47 9.48 12.84
CA ARG A 436 39.54 10.40 12.49
C ARG A 436 39.26 11.77 13.09
N ASP A 437 40.17 12.29 13.90
CA ASP A 437 40.15 13.66 14.45
C ASP A 437 38.78 14.09 15.02
N GLY A 438 38.02 13.15 15.59
CA GLY A 438 36.68 13.42 16.13
C GLY A 438 35.62 13.70 15.09
N ALA A 439 35.90 13.51 13.80
CA ALA A 439 34.96 13.77 12.72
C ALA A 439 33.71 12.84 12.85
N PRO A 440 32.51 13.40 12.69
CA PRO A 440 31.29 12.63 12.84
C PRO A 440 30.96 11.81 11.59
N VAL A 441 30.16 10.74 11.80
CA VAL A 441 29.65 9.86 10.75
C VAL A 441 28.13 9.94 10.71
N VAL A 442 27.56 10.06 9.51
CA VAL A 442 26.15 9.84 9.18
C VAL A 442 25.99 8.39 8.74
N ILE A 443 25.17 7.62 9.44
CA ILE A 443 24.72 6.29 9.04
C ILE A 443 23.52 6.48 8.11
N ALA A 444 23.58 5.98 6.88
CA ALA A 444 22.58 6.20 5.83
C ALA A 444 22.15 4.87 5.20
N GLY A 445 20.86 4.54 5.21
CA GLY A 445 20.38 3.33 4.55
C GLY A 445 19.15 2.72 5.19
N ASP A 446 18.86 1.51 4.70
CA ASP A 446 17.76 0.68 5.17
C ASP A 446 18.20 -0.17 6.37
N ILE A 447 17.73 0.20 7.55
CA ILE A 447 17.98 -0.52 8.82
C ILE A 447 17.06 -1.74 8.96
N ASN A 448 16.01 -1.86 8.15
CA ASN A 448 14.99 -2.91 8.24
C ASN A 448 14.38 -3.06 9.65
N ALA A 449 14.35 -1.97 10.42
CA ALA A 449 13.78 -1.91 11.76
C ALA A 449 12.94 -0.65 11.93
N TYR A 450 11.80 -0.78 12.58
CA TYR A 450 10.94 0.37 12.92
C TYR A 450 11.50 1.14 14.12
N ALA A 451 11.04 2.36 14.31
CA ALA A 451 11.63 3.32 15.24
C ALA A 451 11.74 2.86 16.71
N ALA A 452 10.88 1.97 17.18
CA ALA A 452 10.89 1.43 18.55
C ALA A 452 11.31 -0.05 18.60
N GLU A 453 12.12 -0.51 17.64
CA GLU A 453 12.71 -1.84 17.66
C GLU A 453 14.15 -1.81 18.16
N ASP A 454 14.63 -2.94 18.70
CA ASP A 454 15.92 -3.05 19.38
C ASP A 454 17.14 -2.49 18.60
N PRO A 455 17.25 -2.68 17.25
CA PRO A 455 18.38 -2.09 16.51
C PRO A 455 18.41 -0.56 16.61
N LEU A 456 17.24 0.09 16.52
CA LEU A 456 17.12 1.55 16.63
C LEU A 456 17.31 2.04 18.06
N ASP A 457 16.85 1.26 19.06
CA ASP A 457 17.07 1.58 20.48
C ASP A 457 18.56 1.52 20.83
N LEU A 458 19.30 0.53 20.33
CA LEU A 458 20.74 0.43 20.49
C LEU A 458 21.46 1.62 19.84
N LEU A 459 21.13 1.97 18.61
CA LEU A 459 21.71 3.13 17.91
C LEU A 459 21.42 4.44 18.65
N ARG A 460 20.20 4.59 19.18
CA ARG A 460 19.79 5.75 19.99
C ARG A 460 20.55 5.81 21.32
N ALA A 461 20.70 4.68 22.01
CA ALA A 461 21.48 4.60 23.24
C ALA A 461 22.95 4.98 23.02
N ALA A 462 23.51 4.70 21.81
CA ALA A 462 24.81 5.16 21.36
C ALA A 462 24.82 6.64 20.88
N GLY A 463 23.77 7.41 21.18
CA GLY A 463 23.68 8.82 20.88
C GLY A 463 23.38 9.16 19.43
N LYS A 464 22.88 8.22 18.60
CA LYS A 464 22.49 8.50 17.21
C LYS A 464 21.08 9.07 17.17
N THR A 465 20.90 10.17 16.46
CA THR A 465 19.63 10.87 16.26
C THR A 465 19.18 10.71 14.81
N ASN A 466 17.90 10.48 14.58
CA ASN A 466 17.32 10.49 13.24
C ASN A 466 17.24 11.94 12.73
N LEU A 467 18.06 12.27 11.73
CA LEU A 467 18.18 13.62 11.19
C LEU A 467 16.91 14.08 10.48
N ALA A 468 16.21 13.17 9.79
CA ALA A 468 14.96 13.48 9.09
C ALA A 468 13.73 13.49 10.01
N GLY A 469 13.84 12.92 11.22
CA GLY A 469 12.72 12.81 12.15
C GLY A 469 12.35 14.08 12.89
N ARG A 470 13.16 15.13 12.81
CA ARG A 470 13.04 16.32 13.67
C ARG A 470 11.87 17.21 13.28
N ASP A 471 11.63 17.38 11.98
CA ASP A 471 10.66 18.35 11.44
C ASP A 471 9.42 17.69 10.81
N LEU A 472 9.40 16.37 10.70
CA LEU A 472 8.27 15.63 10.16
C LEU A 472 7.22 15.34 11.23
N ARG A 473 5.95 15.60 10.92
CA ARG A 473 4.83 15.10 11.73
C ARG A 473 4.92 13.57 11.82
N PRO A 474 4.47 12.93 12.92
CA PRO A 474 4.48 11.47 13.02
C PRO A 474 3.89 10.77 11.80
N SER A 475 2.80 11.30 11.24
CA SER A 475 2.13 10.78 10.04
C SER A 475 2.97 10.86 8.75
N GLY A 476 4.04 11.65 8.70
CA GLY A 476 4.96 11.77 7.57
C GLY A 476 6.28 10.99 7.77
N ARG A 477 6.46 10.33 8.92
CA ARG A 477 7.68 9.58 9.23
C ARG A 477 7.56 8.13 8.80
N TYR A 478 7.45 7.89 7.51
CA TYR A 478 7.50 6.55 6.95
C TYR A 478 8.27 6.60 5.63
N THR A 479 8.86 5.48 5.29
CA THR A 479 9.55 5.28 4.00
C THR A 479 9.01 4.04 3.27
N TYR A 480 8.23 3.22 3.97
CA TYR A 480 7.72 1.96 3.48
C TYR A 480 6.30 1.70 3.99
N VAL A 481 5.50 0.96 3.22
CA VAL A 481 4.16 0.54 3.63
C VAL A 481 4.00 -0.96 3.45
N PHE A 482 3.66 -1.65 4.54
CA PHE A 482 3.44 -3.08 4.53
C PHE A 482 2.07 -3.42 5.11
N HIS A 483 1.24 -4.16 4.36
CA HIS A 483 -0.11 -4.56 4.75
C HIS A 483 -1.02 -3.40 5.20
N GLY A 484 -0.81 -2.21 4.65
CA GLY A 484 -1.60 -1.02 4.97
C GLY A 484 -1.08 -0.22 6.16
N GLU A 485 0.03 -0.61 6.75
CA GLU A 485 0.72 0.10 7.84
C GLU A 485 1.98 0.77 7.33
N ALA A 486 2.07 2.08 7.54
CA ALA A 486 3.21 2.90 7.15
C ALA A 486 4.26 2.95 8.26
N GLY A 487 5.54 2.73 7.92
CA GLY A 487 6.63 2.79 8.88
C GLY A 487 7.95 3.24 8.25
N GLN A 488 8.86 3.74 9.07
CA GLN A 488 10.18 4.13 8.64
C GLN A 488 11.14 2.96 8.74
N LEU A 489 11.84 2.63 7.65
CA LEU A 489 12.90 1.62 7.57
C LEU A 489 14.22 2.23 7.11
N ASP A 490 14.17 3.33 6.35
CA ASP A 490 15.32 4.05 5.81
C ASP A 490 15.62 5.27 6.68
N TYR A 491 16.86 5.41 7.07
CA TYR A 491 17.29 6.43 8.05
C TYR A 491 18.54 7.17 7.61
N LEU A 492 18.64 8.40 8.12
CA LEU A 492 19.88 9.18 8.21
C LEU A 492 20.14 9.45 9.70
N LEU A 493 21.08 8.71 10.30
CA LEU A 493 21.34 8.75 11.73
C LEU A 493 22.74 9.34 12.01
N ALA A 494 22.84 10.27 12.95
CA ALA A 494 24.13 10.84 13.33
C ALA A 494 24.15 11.32 14.79
N ALA A 495 25.32 11.67 15.26
CA ALA A 495 25.50 12.30 16.58
C ALA A 495 24.77 13.66 16.65
N PRO A 496 24.34 14.13 17.85
CA PRO A 496 23.64 15.39 18.04
C PRO A 496 24.38 16.62 17.48
N ALA A 497 25.69 16.57 17.40
CA ALA A 497 26.50 17.64 16.80
C ALA A 497 26.21 17.84 15.31
N VAL A 498 25.94 16.75 14.56
CA VAL A 498 25.48 16.83 13.15
C VAL A 498 24.03 17.30 13.09
N ALA A 499 23.17 16.79 13.98
CA ALA A 499 21.77 17.17 14.03
C ALA A 499 21.56 18.68 14.23
N LYS A 500 22.44 19.34 14.96
CA LYS A 500 22.44 20.81 15.13
C LYS A 500 22.76 21.59 13.84
N ARG A 501 23.37 20.93 12.86
CA ARG A 501 23.75 21.51 11.57
C ARG A 501 22.75 21.25 10.46
N VAL A 502 21.66 20.52 10.75
CA VAL A 502 20.57 20.28 9.81
C VAL A 502 19.81 21.57 9.55
N THR A 503 19.70 21.96 8.30
CA THR A 503 18.96 23.14 7.85
C THR A 503 17.61 22.78 7.23
N ALA A 504 17.51 21.61 6.59
CA ALA A 504 16.27 21.03 6.09
C ALA A 504 16.42 19.50 6.02
N ALA A 505 15.29 18.79 6.12
CA ALA A 505 15.27 17.33 5.99
C ALA A 505 13.88 16.86 5.60
N GLY A 506 13.79 15.67 5.03
CA GLY A 506 12.49 15.09 4.67
C GLY A 506 12.55 13.69 4.11
N VAL A 507 11.35 13.16 3.88
CA VAL A 507 11.09 11.97 3.07
C VAL A 507 10.36 12.44 1.81
N TRP A 508 10.83 12.02 0.66
CA TRP A 508 10.14 12.35 -0.60
C TRP A 508 9.23 11.19 -1.00
N HIS A 509 7.93 11.30 -0.66
CA HIS A 509 6.92 10.25 -0.81
C HIS A 509 6.51 10.01 -2.27
N ILE A 510 7.40 9.42 -3.06
CA ILE A 510 7.20 9.11 -4.48
C ILE A 510 6.99 7.62 -4.77
N ASN A 511 7.24 6.75 -3.79
CA ASN A 511 7.31 5.31 -3.95
C ASN A 511 6.28 4.57 -3.10
N ALA A 512 6.37 4.67 -1.77
CA ALA A 512 5.57 3.90 -0.83
C ALA A 512 4.06 4.14 -0.97
N ASP A 513 3.65 5.34 -1.38
CA ASP A 513 2.25 5.72 -1.59
C ASP A 513 1.69 5.32 -2.96
N GLU A 514 2.55 5.02 -3.93
CA GLU A 514 2.12 4.68 -5.29
C GLU A 514 1.82 3.18 -5.41
N PRO A 515 0.79 2.78 -6.17
CA PRO A 515 0.50 1.36 -6.36
C PRO A 515 1.59 0.65 -7.18
N PRO A 516 1.87 -0.64 -6.89
CA PRO A 516 2.96 -1.40 -7.53
C PRO A 516 2.88 -1.50 -9.05
N PHE A 517 1.68 -1.47 -9.63
CA PHE A 517 1.52 -1.58 -11.09
C PHE A 517 2.10 -0.37 -11.86
N LEU A 518 2.47 0.71 -11.16
CA LEU A 518 3.16 1.88 -11.72
C LEU A 518 4.69 1.74 -11.69
N GLY A 519 5.21 0.71 -11.01
CA GLY A 519 6.65 0.41 -10.93
C GLY A 519 7.25 -0.05 -12.25
N TYR A 520 8.56 -0.24 -12.27
CA TYR A 520 9.29 -0.64 -13.49
C TYR A 520 8.85 -1.99 -14.06
N SER A 521 8.42 -2.91 -13.20
CA SER A 521 7.89 -4.24 -13.55
C SER A 521 6.37 -4.29 -13.67
N GLY A 522 5.69 -3.19 -13.40
CA GLY A 522 4.23 -3.11 -13.38
C GLY A 522 3.58 -3.09 -14.77
N ARG A 523 2.27 -3.34 -14.81
CA ARG A 523 1.48 -3.39 -16.05
C ARG A 523 1.28 -2.02 -16.72
N ARG A 524 1.31 -0.94 -15.92
CA ARG A 524 1.11 0.45 -16.38
C ARG A 524 2.19 1.36 -15.78
N PRO A 525 3.47 1.14 -16.13
CA PRO A 525 4.57 1.86 -15.50
C PRO A 525 4.43 3.36 -15.71
N ALA A 526 4.47 4.12 -14.61
CA ALA A 526 4.47 5.58 -14.67
C ALA A 526 5.81 6.10 -15.19
N SER A 527 5.79 7.23 -15.89
CA SER A 527 7.00 8.00 -16.23
C SER A 527 7.50 8.79 -15.01
N GLY A 528 8.76 9.23 -15.07
CA GLY A 528 9.36 10.03 -13.99
C GLY A 528 9.71 9.22 -12.75
N PRO A 529 9.80 9.86 -11.56
CA PRO A 529 10.30 9.23 -10.34
C PRO A 529 9.28 8.32 -9.64
N TRP A 530 7.99 8.38 -10.02
CA TRP A 530 6.88 7.73 -9.33
C TRP A 530 6.99 6.21 -9.35
N ARG A 531 6.97 5.59 -8.18
CA ARG A 531 7.18 4.14 -7.98
C ARG A 531 8.45 3.64 -8.65
N SER A 532 9.56 4.33 -8.39
CA SER A 532 10.90 3.88 -8.79
C SER A 532 11.42 2.76 -7.92
N SER A 533 10.85 2.63 -6.72
CA SER A 533 11.12 1.65 -5.67
C SER A 533 9.85 1.42 -4.87
N ASP A 534 9.89 0.54 -3.89
CA ASP A 534 8.89 0.39 -2.83
C ASP A 534 9.22 1.20 -1.57
N HIS A 535 10.45 1.74 -1.48
CA HIS A 535 10.91 2.63 -0.42
C HIS A 535 11.01 4.08 -0.88
N ASP A 536 10.60 5.02 -0.03
CA ASP A 536 10.77 6.45 -0.25
C ASP A 536 12.18 6.91 0.11
N PRO A 537 12.83 7.78 -0.69
CA PRO A 537 14.13 8.34 -0.35
C PRO A 537 14.04 9.32 0.82
N VAL A 538 15.07 9.29 1.66
CA VAL A 538 15.27 10.22 2.78
C VAL A 538 16.42 11.16 2.45
N TRP A 539 16.29 12.43 2.80
CA TRP A 539 17.31 13.44 2.54
C TRP A 539 17.49 14.40 3.72
N VAL A 540 18.68 14.96 3.83
CA VAL A 540 19.03 16.00 4.81
C VAL A 540 19.99 17.01 4.19
N ASP A 541 19.74 18.27 4.45
CA ASP A 541 20.64 19.39 4.13
C ASP A 541 21.43 19.80 5.39
N LEU A 542 22.72 19.84 5.26
CA LEU A 542 23.64 20.15 6.35
C LEU A 542 24.40 21.46 6.07
N HIS A 543 24.43 22.36 7.04
CA HIS A 543 25.40 23.43 7.04
C HIS A 543 26.77 22.88 7.44
N TRP A 544 27.59 22.53 6.43
CA TRP A 544 28.86 21.83 6.60
C TRP A 544 30.01 22.66 6.04
N ARG A 545 30.48 23.65 6.86
CA ARG A 545 31.61 24.54 6.57
C ARG A 545 32.57 24.56 7.77
#